data_12887b654ce1ac6babd6144343439c60
#
_entry.id   12887b654ce1ac6babd6144343439c60
#
_cell.length_a   1.000
_cell.length_b   1.000
_cell.length_c   1.000
_cell.angle_alpha   90.00
_cell.angle_beta   90.00
_cell.angle_gamma   90.00
#
_symmetry.space_group_name_H-M   'P 1'
#
loop_
_entity.id
_entity.type
_entity.pdbx_description
1 polymer ?
#
loop_
_entity_poly.entity_id
_entity_poly.type
_entity_poly.pdbx_seq_one_letter_code
_entity_poly.pdbx_strand_id
1 'polypeptide(L)'
;MQETRQNRIARLLQKELSLIFQSQTRMMHGVMVSVTRVRISPDLSVCTAYLSIFPSERGEELIENITKNAQTIRYELGTRVRNQLRIIPELRFFIDDSLDYIDRIDELLKK
;
A
#
# COMPACT_ATOMS: atom_id res chain seq x y z
N MET A 1 -21.14 11.29 -10.16
CA MET A 1 -20.58 10.01 -10.60
C MET A 1 -20.67 9.00 -9.47
N GLN A 2 -21.23 7.86 -9.73
CA GLN A 2 -21.34 6.82 -8.70
C GLN A 2 -20.06 6.04 -8.61
N GLU A 3 -19.60 5.86 -7.39
CA GLU A 3 -18.40 5.09 -7.12
C GLU A 3 -18.72 3.61 -7.13
N THR A 4 -17.88 2.79 -7.76
CA THR A 4 -18.06 1.35 -7.77
C THR A 4 -17.75 0.77 -6.39
N ARG A 5 -18.29 -0.43 -6.14
CA ARG A 5 -17.99 -1.15 -4.90
C ARG A 5 -16.49 -1.40 -4.76
N GLN A 6 -15.82 -1.78 -5.87
CA GLN A 6 -14.38 -1.98 -5.86
C GLN A 6 -13.63 -0.72 -5.42
N ASN A 7 -14.03 0.44 -5.94
CA ASN A 7 -13.37 1.68 -5.59
C ASN A 7 -13.58 2.06 -4.13
N ARG A 8 -14.76 1.83 -3.59
CA ARG A 8 -15.02 2.11 -2.18
C ARG A 8 -14.20 1.20 -1.28
N ILE A 9 -14.12 -0.07 -1.63
CA ILE A 9 -13.32 -1.03 -0.86
C ILE A 9 -11.83 -0.67 -0.94
N ALA A 10 -11.35 -0.34 -2.14
CA ALA A 10 -9.96 0.05 -2.31
C ALA A 10 -9.62 1.27 -1.46
N ARG A 11 -10.51 2.25 -1.41
CA ARG A 11 -10.30 3.45 -0.62
C ARG A 11 -10.28 3.13 0.88
N LEU A 12 -11.20 2.29 1.33
CA LEU A 12 -11.22 1.85 2.72
C LEU A 12 -9.92 1.14 3.09
N LEU A 13 -9.48 0.20 2.26
CA LEU A 13 -8.26 -0.55 2.52
C LEU A 13 -7.04 0.35 2.49
N GLN A 14 -6.99 1.31 1.57
CA GLN A 14 -5.89 2.28 1.52
C GLN A 14 -5.79 3.06 2.83
N LYS A 15 -6.91 3.54 3.33
CA LYS A 15 -6.95 4.29 4.59
C LYS A 15 -6.47 3.44 5.75
N GLU A 16 -7.01 2.23 5.88
CA GLU A 16 -6.69 1.38 7.01
C GLU A 16 -5.24 0.87 6.93
N LEU A 17 -4.76 0.52 5.74
CA LEU A 17 -3.36 0.11 5.58
C LEU A 17 -2.42 1.27 5.92
N SER A 18 -2.77 2.49 5.53
CA SER A 18 -1.95 3.66 5.86
C SER A 18 -1.82 3.81 7.38
N LEU A 19 -2.90 3.61 8.11
CA LEU A 19 -2.86 3.69 9.57
C LEU A 19 -2.00 2.58 10.18
N ILE A 20 -2.09 1.37 9.62
CA ILE A 20 -1.27 0.25 10.08
C ILE A 20 0.21 0.56 9.90
N PHE A 21 0.60 1.05 8.71
CA PHE A 21 2.00 1.36 8.45
C PHE A 21 2.50 2.53 9.28
N GLN A 22 1.67 3.55 9.51
CA GLN A 22 2.05 4.63 10.39
C GLN A 22 2.36 4.14 11.81
N SER A 23 1.53 3.23 12.29
CA SER A 23 1.74 2.63 13.62
C SER A 23 3.04 1.83 13.66
N GLN A 24 3.30 1.03 12.62
CA GLN A 24 4.49 0.17 12.60
C GLN A 24 5.78 0.97 12.46
N THR A 25 5.76 2.07 11.71
CA THR A 25 6.97 2.85 11.47
C THR A 25 7.21 3.92 12.53
N ARG A 26 6.29 4.08 13.48
CA ARG A 26 6.43 5.08 14.53
C ARG A 26 7.73 4.95 15.31
N MET A 27 8.18 3.71 15.52
CA MET A 27 9.40 3.42 16.26
C MET A 27 10.67 3.43 15.39
N MET A 28 10.50 3.62 14.10
CA MET A 28 11.61 3.64 13.15
C MET A 28 11.92 5.09 12.77
N HIS A 29 12.94 5.64 13.39
CA HIS A 29 13.31 7.05 13.16
C HIS A 29 13.74 7.28 11.71
N GLY A 30 13.17 8.30 11.09
CA GLY A 30 13.54 8.68 9.74
C GLY A 30 12.95 7.81 8.64
N VAL A 31 12.07 6.88 8.98
CA VAL A 31 11.43 6.00 7.99
C VAL A 31 9.96 6.36 7.88
N MET A 32 9.49 6.48 6.65
CA MET A 32 8.07 6.74 6.38
C MET A 32 7.61 5.79 5.29
N VAL A 33 6.48 5.12 5.51
CA VAL A 33 5.84 4.27 4.52
C VAL A 33 4.44 4.80 4.30
N SER A 34 4.13 5.14 3.05
CA SER A 34 2.82 5.66 2.66
C SER A 34 2.19 4.75 1.61
N VAL A 35 0.89 4.51 1.73
CA VAL A 35 0.15 3.76 0.73
C VAL A 35 -0.35 4.76 -0.31
N THR A 36 0.24 4.74 -1.50
CA THR A 36 -0.07 5.72 -2.54
C THR A 36 -1.25 5.30 -3.40
N ARG A 37 -1.44 3.98 -3.56
CA ARG A 37 -2.50 3.46 -4.40
C ARG A 37 -2.86 2.04 -3.97
N VAL A 38 -4.14 1.70 -4.09
CA VAL A 38 -4.63 0.35 -3.85
C VAL A 38 -5.50 -0.08 -5.02
N ARG A 39 -5.29 -1.30 -5.48
CA ARG A 39 -6.12 -1.92 -6.51
C ARG A 39 -6.71 -3.20 -5.98
N ILE A 40 -8.00 -3.42 -6.26
CA ILE A 40 -8.72 -4.61 -5.86
C ILE A 40 -9.10 -5.39 -7.11
N SER A 41 -8.90 -6.71 -7.10
CA SER A 41 -9.36 -7.56 -8.18
C SER A 41 -10.89 -7.55 -8.26
N PRO A 42 -11.47 -7.83 -9.45
CA PRO A 42 -12.92 -7.80 -9.60
C PRO A 42 -13.66 -8.74 -8.66
N ASP A 43 -13.08 -9.87 -8.31
CA ASP A 43 -13.66 -10.83 -7.38
C ASP A 43 -13.34 -10.53 -5.92
N LEU A 44 -12.66 -9.42 -5.66
CA LEU A 44 -12.29 -8.95 -4.32
C LEU A 44 -11.35 -9.91 -3.56
N SER A 45 -10.67 -10.79 -4.27
CA SER A 45 -9.80 -11.78 -3.64
C SER A 45 -8.36 -11.30 -3.43
N VAL A 46 -7.90 -10.31 -4.20
CA VAL A 46 -6.53 -9.82 -4.13
C VAL A 46 -6.54 -8.30 -4.05
N CYS A 47 -5.77 -7.80 -3.07
CA CYS A 47 -5.54 -6.37 -2.89
C CYS A 47 -4.08 -6.07 -3.16
N THR A 48 -3.80 -5.25 -4.16
CA THR A 48 -2.45 -4.82 -4.49
C THR A 48 -2.25 -3.40 -3.96
N ALA A 49 -1.29 -3.24 -3.07
CA ALA A 49 -0.99 -1.94 -2.45
C ALA A 49 0.36 -1.45 -2.95
N TYR A 50 0.39 -0.21 -3.41
CA TYR A 50 1.61 0.44 -3.84
C TYR A 50 2.09 1.37 -2.75
N LEU A 51 3.37 1.25 -2.39
CA LEU A 51 3.93 1.93 -1.23
C LEU A 51 5.03 2.89 -1.66
N SER A 52 5.01 4.07 -1.07
CA SER A 52 6.12 5.02 -1.16
C SER A 52 6.91 4.92 0.14
N ILE A 53 8.20 4.62 0.04
CA ILE A 53 9.06 4.41 1.20
C ILE A 53 10.15 5.45 1.22
N PHE A 54 10.30 6.13 2.35
CA PHE A 54 11.32 7.14 2.55
C PHE A 54 12.20 6.72 3.75
N PRO A 55 13.52 6.79 3.63
CA PRO A 55 14.28 7.12 2.42
C PRO A 55 14.23 6.00 1.38
N SER A 56 14.30 6.34 0.12
CA SER A 56 14.13 5.39 -0.97
C SER A 56 15.21 4.31 -0.99
N GLU A 57 16.38 4.61 -0.45
CA GLU A 57 17.49 3.67 -0.38
C GLU A 57 17.15 2.42 0.45
N ARG A 58 16.22 2.56 1.38
CA ARG A 58 15.77 1.45 2.23
C ARG A 58 14.53 0.75 1.67
N GLY A 59 14.08 1.17 0.51
CA GLY A 59 12.83 0.66 -0.04
C GLY A 59 12.82 -0.84 -0.24
N GLU A 60 13.86 -1.39 -0.86
CA GLU A 60 13.93 -2.82 -1.14
C GLU A 60 13.93 -3.65 0.15
N GLU A 61 14.70 -3.24 1.13
CA GLU A 61 14.75 -3.91 2.41
C GLU A 61 13.39 -3.89 3.11
N LEU A 62 12.77 -2.72 3.13
CA LEU A 62 11.50 -2.55 3.82
C LEU A 62 10.36 -3.27 3.10
N ILE A 63 10.33 -3.23 1.77
CA ILE A 63 9.27 -3.93 1.03
C ILE A 63 9.41 -5.45 1.20
N GLU A 64 10.61 -5.95 1.29
CA GLU A 64 10.84 -7.37 1.56
C GLU A 64 10.30 -7.75 2.92
N ASN A 65 10.59 -6.95 3.95
CA ASN A 65 10.09 -7.18 5.30
C ASN A 65 8.57 -7.12 5.35
N ILE A 66 7.98 -6.13 4.69
CA ILE A 66 6.54 -5.98 4.62
C ILE A 66 5.91 -7.21 3.95
N THR A 67 6.50 -7.67 2.87
CA THR A 67 5.99 -8.85 2.15
C THR A 67 6.05 -10.10 3.02
N LYS A 68 7.13 -10.26 3.78
CA LYS A 68 7.26 -11.39 4.70
C LYS A 68 6.21 -11.36 5.80
N ASN A 69 5.77 -10.17 6.18
CA ASN A 69 4.78 -9.98 7.24
C ASN A 69 3.37 -9.73 6.70
N ALA A 70 3.15 -10.04 5.43
CA ALA A 70 1.86 -9.75 4.78
C ALA A 70 0.68 -10.41 5.51
N GLN A 71 0.86 -11.62 6.03
CA GLN A 71 -0.22 -12.29 6.74
C GLN A 71 -0.56 -11.61 8.06
N THR A 72 0.44 -11.13 8.78
CA THR A 72 0.23 -10.38 10.00
C THR A 72 -0.51 -9.07 9.71
N ILE A 73 -0.10 -8.39 8.64
CA ILE A 73 -0.75 -7.15 8.22
C ILE A 73 -2.19 -7.44 7.80
N ARG A 74 -2.41 -8.54 7.08
CA ARG A 74 -3.76 -8.95 6.68
C ARG A 74 -4.64 -9.22 7.89
N TYR A 75 -4.10 -9.86 8.90
CA TYR A 75 -4.84 -10.13 10.13
C TYR A 75 -5.23 -8.82 10.82
N GLU A 76 -4.28 -7.89 10.95
CA GLU A 76 -4.56 -6.60 11.56
C GLU A 76 -5.59 -5.80 10.76
N LEU A 77 -5.45 -5.83 9.43
CA LEU A 77 -6.42 -5.20 8.55
C LEU A 77 -7.81 -5.81 8.76
N GLY A 78 -7.87 -7.13 8.89
CA GLY A 78 -9.12 -7.83 9.12
C GLY A 78 -9.82 -7.38 10.39
N THR A 79 -9.07 -7.16 11.46
CA THR A 79 -9.69 -6.69 12.71
C THR A 79 -10.25 -5.28 12.56
N ARG A 80 -9.66 -4.47 11.69
CA ARG A 80 -10.12 -3.09 11.48
C ARG A 80 -11.34 -3.00 10.57
N VAL A 81 -11.46 -3.91 9.59
CA VAL A 81 -12.51 -3.80 8.56
C VAL A 81 -13.53 -4.93 8.62
N ARG A 82 -13.49 -5.76 9.63
CA ARG A 82 -14.36 -6.95 9.71
C ARG A 82 -15.84 -6.63 9.62
N ASN A 83 -16.24 -5.44 10.03
CA ASN A 83 -17.64 -5.02 9.97
C ASN A 83 -18.05 -4.60 8.56
N GLN A 84 -17.08 -4.27 7.70
CA GLN A 84 -17.34 -3.82 6.34
C GLN A 84 -17.08 -4.90 5.31
N LEU A 85 -16.19 -5.84 5.60
CA LEU A 85 -15.81 -6.90 4.65
C LEU A 85 -15.90 -8.26 5.31
N ARG A 86 -16.56 -9.20 4.64
CA ARG A 86 -16.66 -10.58 5.12
C ARG A 86 -15.33 -11.32 4.91
N ILE A 87 -14.73 -11.12 3.76
CA ILE A 87 -13.50 -11.81 3.38
C ILE A 87 -12.44 -10.75 3.17
N ILE A 88 -11.29 -10.94 3.82
CA ILE A 88 -10.17 -10.03 3.67
C ILE A 88 -9.33 -10.52 2.49
N PRO A 89 -9.07 -9.67 1.49
CA PRO A 89 -8.31 -10.09 0.33
C PRO A 89 -6.86 -10.43 0.67
N GLU A 90 -6.24 -11.23 -0.17
CA GLU A 90 -4.80 -11.45 -0.10
C GLU A 90 -4.10 -10.13 -0.37
N LEU A 91 -3.09 -9.80 0.43
CA LEU A 91 -2.36 -8.55 0.28
C LEU A 91 -1.07 -8.79 -0.50
N ARG A 92 -0.84 -7.92 -1.48
CA ARG A 92 0.40 -7.87 -2.25
C ARG A 92 0.93 -6.45 -2.21
N PHE A 93 2.23 -6.31 -1.97
CA PHE A 93 2.84 -5.00 -1.80
C PHE A 93 3.93 -4.77 -2.85
N PHE A 94 3.93 -3.59 -3.43
CA PHE A 94 4.92 -3.17 -4.41
C PHE A 94 5.35 -1.75 -4.10
N ILE A 95 6.58 -1.42 -4.48
CA ILE A 95 7.05 -0.04 -4.36
C ILE A 95 6.44 0.78 -5.49
N ASP A 96 5.88 1.93 -5.14
CA ASP A 96 5.38 2.87 -6.12
C ASP A 96 6.53 3.77 -6.56
N ASP A 97 7.04 3.53 -7.76
CA ASP A 97 8.14 4.29 -8.32
C ASP A 97 7.68 5.32 -9.35
N SER A 98 6.39 5.68 -9.30
CA SER A 98 5.83 6.64 -10.26
C SER A 98 6.58 7.95 -10.28
N LEU A 99 7.00 8.44 -9.11
CA LEU A 99 7.74 9.68 -9.01
C LEU A 99 9.10 9.58 -9.68
N ASP A 100 9.80 8.47 -9.48
CA ASP A 100 11.08 8.24 -10.10
C ASP A 100 10.94 8.18 -11.63
N TYR A 101 9.87 7.55 -12.08
CA TYR A 101 9.59 7.47 -13.50
C TYR A 101 9.35 8.86 -14.11
N ILE A 102 8.60 9.70 -13.41
CA ILE A 102 8.33 11.07 -13.83
C ILE A 102 9.62 11.87 -13.90
N ASP A 103 10.49 11.73 -12.91
CA ASP A 103 11.78 12.40 -12.89
C ASP A 103 12.64 11.99 -14.07
N ARG A 104 12.65 10.71 -14.42
CA ARG A 104 13.40 10.21 -15.57
C ARG A 104 12.88 10.80 -16.86
N ILE A 105 11.58 10.91 -17.00
CA ILE A 105 10.96 11.51 -18.19
C ILE A 105 11.40 12.97 -18.31
N ASP A 106 11.38 13.71 -17.21
CA ASP A 106 11.83 15.10 -17.20
C ASP A 106 13.28 15.22 -17.64
N GLU A 107 14.15 14.36 -17.15
CA GLU A 107 15.55 14.37 -17.55
C GLU A 107 15.71 14.11 -19.05
N LEU A 108 14.95 13.15 -19.56
CA LEU A 108 15.01 12.82 -20.98
C LEU A 108 14.48 13.96 -21.84
N LEU A 109 13.45 14.65 -21.38
CA LEU A 109 12.88 15.76 -22.12
C LEU A 109 13.78 17.00 -22.11
N LYS A 110 14.57 17.18 -21.08
CA LYS A 110 15.49 18.30 -20.97
C LYS A 110 16.72 18.14 -21.86
N LYS A 111 16.99 16.96 -22.33
CA LYS A 111 18.06 16.71 -23.26
C LYS A 111 17.57 16.94 -24.69
#